data_3b162bb0f8f0832d9b44e90fd19e66d1
#
_entry.id   3b162bb0f8f0832d9b44e90fd19e66d1
#
_cell.length_a   1.000
_cell.length_b   1.000
_cell.length_c   1.000
_cell.angle_alpha   90.00
_cell.angle_beta   90.00
_cell.angle_gamma   90.00
#
_symmetry.space_group_name_H-M   'P 1'
#
loop_
_entity.id
_entity.type
_entity.pdbx_description
1 polymer ?
#
loop_
_entity_poly.entity_id
_entity_poly.type
_entity_poly.pdbx_seq_one_letter_code
_entity_poly.pdbx_strand_id
1 'polypeptide(L)'
;ISTFGNSADFGDLTRVQNQGSSFASRTRGFLAGGNTPSSQYGSTDTDMVFFSSTGDAVDFATLISIKKEAGCFSNAIRGGHNGGGATTIQYITMTPGGDFVDFGDTSVAYEQNMGLASATRGFTGGGNKVPAYSAANNIEYVIIMTTGNSIDFGDLTISGYGGSSGGNATRGLFYNRYVSPAVNNLSLIHI
;
A
#
# COMPACT_ATOMS: atom_id res chain seq x y z
N ILE A 1 10.70 -15.26 11.45
CA ILE A 1 11.92 -14.80 12.15
C ILE A 1 12.19 -15.83 13.24
N SER A 2 13.30 -16.53 13.13
CA SER A 2 13.65 -17.65 14.01
C SER A 2 14.68 -17.29 15.12
N THR A 3 15.26 -16.10 15.06
CA THR A 3 16.28 -15.64 16.01
C THR A 3 15.96 -14.22 16.47
N PHE A 4 16.32 -13.92 17.72
CA PHE A 4 16.29 -12.57 18.26
C PHE A 4 17.60 -11.84 17.93
N GLY A 5 17.55 -10.54 17.73
CA GLY A 5 18.72 -9.72 17.47
C GLY A 5 18.33 -8.28 17.15
N ASN A 6 19.32 -7.42 17.12
CA ASN A 6 19.17 -6.06 16.63
C ASN A 6 19.01 -6.06 15.11
N SER A 7 18.41 -5.01 14.56
CA SER A 7 18.42 -4.77 13.13
C SER A 7 19.85 -4.54 12.64
N ALA A 8 20.13 -4.98 11.43
CA ALA A 8 21.36 -4.68 10.71
C ALA A 8 21.03 -3.81 9.49
N ASP A 9 22.00 -3.06 9.03
CA ASP A 9 21.91 -2.32 7.80
C ASP A 9 21.71 -3.28 6.62
N PHE A 10 20.74 -2.98 5.76
CA PHE A 10 20.43 -3.79 4.59
C PHE A 10 21.02 -3.19 3.32
N GLY A 11 21.01 -1.88 3.18
CA GLY A 11 21.41 -1.10 2.02
C GLY A 11 20.56 0.17 1.86
N ASP A 12 20.86 0.95 0.85
CA ASP A 12 20.22 2.25 0.58
C ASP A 12 19.16 2.18 -0.52
N LEU A 13 18.18 3.08 -0.46
CA LEU A 13 17.24 3.34 -1.56
C LEU A 13 17.95 4.12 -2.67
N THR A 14 17.43 4.06 -3.89
CA THR A 14 18.01 4.81 -5.02
C THR A 14 17.90 6.33 -4.82
N ARG A 15 17.03 6.78 -3.89
CA ARG A 15 16.80 8.19 -3.61
C ARG A 15 16.30 8.42 -2.19
N VAL A 16 16.50 9.64 -1.70
CA VAL A 16 15.89 10.11 -0.45
C VAL A 16 14.39 10.31 -0.68
N GLN A 17 13.55 9.64 0.11
CA GLN A 17 12.10 9.76 0.01
C GLN A 17 11.41 9.51 1.35
N ASN A 18 10.17 9.98 1.47
CA ASN A 18 9.28 9.70 2.58
C ASN A 18 7.85 9.46 2.09
N GLN A 19 6.95 8.93 2.93
CA GLN A 19 5.55 8.67 2.59
C GLN A 19 5.37 7.72 1.37
N GLY A 20 6.38 6.94 1.05
CA GLY A 20 6.27 5.85 0.09
C GLY A 20 5.48 4.69 0.64
N SER A 21 5.00 3.84 -0.24
CA SER A 21 4.21 2.66 0.10
C SER A 21 4.94 1.39 -0.33
N SER A 22 4.82 0.33 0.46
CA SER A 22 5.59 -0.89 0.22
C SER A 22 4.70 -2.11 0.03
N PHE A 23 5.18 -3.02 -0.78
CA PHE A 23 4.63 -4.35 -0.98
C PHE A 23 5.76 -5.34 -1.27
N ALA A 24 5.46 -6.63 -1.27
CA ALA A 24 6.50 -7.63 -1.46
C ALA A 24 5.99 -8.89 -2.16
N SER A 25 6.90 -9.58 -2.80
CA SER A 25 6.79 -10.99 -3.14
C SER A 25 7.51 -11.85 -2.08
N ARG A 26 7.66 -13.12 -2.34
CA ARG A 26 8.44 -14.00 -1.45
C ARG A 26 9.94 -13.71 -1.45
N THR A 27 10.47 -13.09 -2.50
CA THR A 27 11.91 -12.93 -2.73
C THR A 27 12.34 -11.49 -2.90
N ARG A 28 11.40 -10.55 -3.09
CA ARG A 28 11.67 -9.16 -3.40
C ARG A 28 10.78 -8.23 -2.58
N GLY A 29 11.35 -7.13 -2.09
CA GLY A 29 10.64 -6.01 -1.51
C GLY A 29 10.59 -4.85 -2.50
N PHE A 30 9.48 -4.09 -2.51
CA PHE A 30 9.26 -2.95 -3.37
C PHE A 30 8.84 -1.74 -2.54
N LEU A 31 9.34 -0.57 -2.90
CA LEU A 31 8.93 0.71 -2.35
C LEU A 31 8.53 1.63 -3.51
N ALA A 32 7.26 2.04 -3.55
CA ALA A 32 6.67 2.76 -4.65
C ALA A 32 6.17 4.16 -4.24
N GLY A 33 6.40 5.14 -5.11
CA GLY A 33 5.96 6.52 -4.90
C GLY A 33 6.68 7.19 -3.72
N GLY A 34 6.00 8.14 -3.10
CA GLY A 34 6.52 8.92 -1.97
C GLY A 34 7.06 10.28 -2.40
N ASN A 35 7.19 11.18 -1.44
CA ASN A 35 7.77 12.50 -1.67
C ASN A 35 9.28 12.41 -1.79
N THR A 36 9.85 13.23 -2.65
CA THR A 36 11.31 13.44 -2.77
C THR A 36 11.66 14.88 -2.40
N PRO A 37 12.94 15.22 -2.17
CA PRO A 37 13.34 16.59 -1.91
C PRO A 37 12.95 17.57 -3.03
N SER A 38 12.82 17.10 -4.26
CA SER A 38 12.41 17.88 -5.44
C SER A 38 10.91 17.88 -5.70
N SER A 39 10.14 16.99 -5.06
CA SER A 39 8.69 16.88 -5.25
C SER A 39 7.96 16.48 -3.97
N GLN A 40 7.23 17.41 -3.39
CA GLN A 40 6.35 17.16 -2.23
C GLN A 40 4.98 16.59 -2.63
N TYR A 41 4.72 16.43 -3.91
CA TYR A 41 3.45 15.93 -4.43
C TYR A 41 3.47 14.42 -4.71
N GLY A 42 4.61 13.79 -4.52
CA GLY A 42 4.82 12.37 -4.77
C GLY A 42 5.79 12.12 -5.92
N SER A 43 6.05 10.84 -6.18
CA SER A 43 6.92 10.34 -7.22
C SER A 43 6.23 9.20 -7.98
N THR A 44 6.74 8.87 -9.16
CA THR A 44 6.34 7.69 -9.94
C THR A 44 7.28 6.52 -9.77
N ASP A 45 8.39 6.70 -9.08
CA ASP A 45 9.47 5.74 -9.03
C ASP A 45 9.15 4.55 -8.11
N THR A 46 9.67 3.38 -8.45
CA THR A 46 9.56 2.17 -7.64
C THR A 46 10.92 1.50 -7.52
N ASP A 47 11.42 1.47 -6.29
CA ASP A 47 12.64 0.77 -5.91
C ASP A 47 12.36 -0.69 -5.56
N MET A 48 13.35 -1.57 -5.84
CA MET A 48 13.27 -2.98 -5.54
C MET A 48 14.55 -3.49 -4.87
N VAL A 49 14.38 -4.36 -3.87
CA VAL A 49 15.47 -5.10 -3.22
C VAL A 49 15.23 -6.60 -3.29
N PHE A 50 16.30 -7.39 -3.27
CA PHE A 50 16.23 -8.85 -3.10
C PHE A 50 16.37 -9.21 -1.63
N PHE A 51 15.47 -10.03 -1.08
CA PHE A 51 15.58 -10.47 0.32
C PHE A 51 16.70 -11.48 0.58
N SER A 52 17.23 -12.11 -0.47
CA SER A 52 18.26 -13.14 -0.36
C SER A 52 19.67 -12.61 -0.11
N SER A 53 19.89 -11.31 -0.32
CA SER A 53 21.18 -10.65 -0.13
C SER A 53 20.98 -9.21 0.33
N THR A 54 21.85 -8.74 1.21
CA THR A 54 21.96 -7.31 1.52
C THR A 54 22.54 -6.56 0.33
N GLY A 55 22.18 -5.32 0.16
CA GLY A 55 22.64 -4.44 -0.90
C GLY A 55 21.61 -3.35 -1.22
N ASP A 56 22.03 -2.37 -1.97
CA ASP A 56 21.22 -1.22 -2.33
C ASP A 56 20.05 -1.61 -3.23
N ALA A 57 18.99 -0.84 -3.15
CA ALA A 57 17.85 -0.96 -4.03
C ALA A 57 18.23 -0.60 -5.47
N VAL A 58 17.48 -1.15 -6.40
CA VAL A 58 17.58 -0.80 -7.83
C VAL A 58 16.27 -0.15 -8.27
N ASP A 59 16.37 0.81 -9.17
CA ASP A 59 15.21 1.34 -9.88
C ASP A 59 14.57 0.22 -10.71
N PHE A 60 13.27 -0.01 -10.51
CA PHE A 60 12.62 -1.21 -11.04
C PHE A 60 11.47 -0.91 -11.98
N ALA A 61 10.63 0.08 -11.67
CA ALA A 61 9.39 0.32 -12.41
C ALA A 61 8.87 1.75 -12.18
N THR A 62 7.97 2.17 -13.07
CA THR A 62 7.32 3.47 -13.00
C THR A 62 5.82 3.31 -12.76
N LEU A 63 5.27 4.03 -11.76
CA LEU A 63 3.84 4.19 -11.54
C LEU A 63 3.21 4.98 -12.70
N ILE A 64 1.95 4.74 -13.02
CA ILE A 64 1.22 5.48 -14.05
C ILE A 64 1.11 6.97 -13.70
N SER A 65 1.00 7.28 -12.41
CA SER A 65 0.91 8.65 -11.91
C SER A 65 1.63 8.80 -10.58
N ILE A 66 2.02 10.02 -10.26
CA ILE A 66 2.65 10.34 -8.97
C ILE A 66 1.73 9.89 -7.81
N LYS A 67 2.33 9.27 -6.80
CA LYS A 67 1.63 8.75 -5.62
C LYS A 67 2.45 8.99 -4.37
N LYS A 68 1.74 9.21 -3.27
CA LYS A 68 2.27 9.24 -1.90
C LYS A 68 1.18 8.80 -0.93
N GLU A 69 1.55 8.39 0.26
CA GLU A 69 0.58 8.10 1.34
C GLU A 69 -0.55 7.15 0.91
N ALA A 70 -0.22 6.16 0.12
CA ALA A 70 -1.16 5.24 -0.48
C ALA A 70 -1.11 3.87 0.17
N GLY A 71 -2.21 3.14 0.10
CA GLY A 71 -2.27 1.73 0.48
C GLY A 71 -1.66 0.84 -0.60
N CYS A 72 -1.05 -0.26 -0.17
CA CYS A 72 -0.56 -1.29 -1.07
C CYS A 72 -1.11 -2.65 -0.71
N PHE A 73 -1.20 -3.52 -1.69
CA PHE A 73 -1.53 -4.93 -1.53
C PHE A 73 -0.65 -5.79 -2.46
N SER A 74 -0.42 -7.03 -2.10
CA SER A 74 0.30 -7.95 -2.98
C SER A 74 -0.04 -9.41 -2.70
N ASN A 75 0.18 -10.23 -3.71
CA ASN A 75 0.29 -11.68 -3.56
C ASN A 75 1.67 -12.13 -4.07
N ALA A 76 1.83 -13.41 -4.40
CA ALA A 76 3.11 -13.92 -4.91
C ALA A 76 3.48 -13.39 -6.31
N ILE A 77 2.51 -12.85 -7.06
CA ILE A 77 2.65 -12.53 -8.50
C ILE A 77 2.50 -11.03 -8.76
N ARG A 78 1.46 -10.40 -8.20
CA ARG A 78 1.12 -9.00 -8.43
C ARG A 78 1.26 -8.16 -7.17
N GLY A 79 1.76 -6.95 -7.34
CA GLY A 79 1.69 -5.87 -6.37
C GLY A 79 0.77 -4.78 -6.87
N GLY A 80 -0.06 -4.24 -5.99
CA GLY A 80 -0.98 -3.15 -6.30
C GLY A 80 -0.80 -1.96 -5.38
N HIS A 81 -1.11 -0.79 -5.91
CA HIS A 81 -0.99 0.50 -5.25
C HIS A 81 -2.28 1.29 -5.46
N ASN A 82 -2.92 1.72 -4.40
CA ASN A 82 -4.21 2.43 -4.45
C ASN A 82 -4.22 3.68 -3.56
N GLY A 83 -5.02 4.66 -3.90
CA GLY A 83 -5.06 5.93 -3.17
C GLY A 83 -4.00 6.93 -3.65
N GLY A 84 -3.42 7.68 -2.70
CA GLY A 84 -2.45 8.74 -3.02
C GLY A 84 -3.08 9.93 -3.73
N GLY A 85 -4.30 10.29 -3.33
CA GLY A 85 -5.04 11.45 -3.85
C GLY A 85 -5.87 11.18 -5.11
N ALA A 86 -5.95 9.94 -5.59
CA ALA A 86 -6.73 9.58 -6.78
C ALA A 86 -7.52 8.28 -6.54
N THR A 87 -8.51 8.02 -7.40
CA THR A 87 -9.26 6.76 -7.40
C THR A 87 -8.47 5.61 -8.01
N THR A 88 -7.57 5.92 -8.94
CA THR A 88 -6.86 4.92 -9.74
C THR A 88 -6.10 3.91 -8.90
N ILE A 89 -6.43 2.65 -9.09
CA ILE A 89 -5.67 1.49 -8.61
C ILE A 89 -4.70 1.09 -9.73
N GLN A 90 -3.43 0.92 -9.40
CA GLN A 90 -2.40 0.50 -10.34
C GLN A 90 -1.80 -0.81 -9.86
N TYR A 91 -1.34 -1.64 -10.77
CA TYR A 91 -0.65 -2.87 -10.40
C TYR A 91 0.55 -3.16 -11.29
N ILE A 92 1.44 -3.98 -10.76
CA ILE A 92 2.60 -4.52 -11.46
C ILE A 92 2.63 -6.04 -11.33
N THR A 93 3.07 -6.72 -12.37
CA THR A 93 3.49 -8.13 -12.28
C THR A 93 4.95 -8.14 -11.84
N MET A 94 5.20 -8.61 -10.61
CA MET A 94 6.52 -8.49 -9.97
C MET A 94 7.61 -9.32 -10.63
N THR A 95 7.23 -10.32 -11.46
CA THR A 95 8.16 -11.11 -12.28
C THR A 95 7.47 -11.45 -13.60
N PRO A 96 8.02 -11.12 -14.74
CA PRO A 96 9.38 -10.59 -14.99
C PRO A 96 9.60 -9.13 -14.64
N GLY A 97 8.56 -8.32 -14.37
CA GLY A 97 8.61 -6.88 -14.17
C GLY A 97 7.97 -6.13 -15.32
N GLY A 98 8.25 -4.87 -15.43
CA GLY A 98 7.65 -3.88 -16.34
C GLY A 98 7.03 -2.75 -15.55
N ASP A 99 6.50 -1.75 -16.19
CA ASP A 99 5.85 -0.62 -15.52
C ASP A 99 4.46 -1.00 -14.99
N PHE A 100 3.95 -0.16 -14.09
CA PHE A 100 2.60 -0.31 -13.58
C PHE A 100 1.57 -0.06 -14.69
N VAL A 101 0.48 -0.80 -14.62
CA VAL A 101 -0.66 -0.65 -15.51
C VAL A 101 -1.93 -0.43 -14.71
N ASP A 102 -2.93 0.12 -15.35
CA ASP A 102 -4.23 0.37 -14.75
C ASP A 102 -4.91 -0.93 -14.31
N PHE A 103 -5.43 -0.93 -13.09
CA PHE A 103 -6.20 -2.02 -12.54
C PHE A 103 -7.70 -1.73 -12.55
N GLY A 104 -8.08 -0.51 -12.29
CA GLY A 104 -9.42 0.01 -12.07
C GLY A 104 -9.41 1.12 -11.01
N ASP A 105 -10.56 1.38 -10.39
CA ASP A 105 -10.73 2.49 -9.46
C ASP A 105 -11.28 2.06 -8.10
N THR A 106 -10.90 2.77 -7.05
CA THR A 106 -11.61 2.82 -5.77
C THR A 106 -12.88 3.67 -5.88
N SER A 107 -13.85 3.49 -4.99
CA SER A 107 -15.12 4.24 -5.02
C SER A 107 -14.93 5.75 -4.84
N VAL A 108 -13.89 6.16 -4.11
CA VAL A 108 -13.49 7.56 -3.91
C VAL A 108 -11.97 7.67 -3.85
N ALA A 109 -11.45 8.89 -4.08
CA ALA A 109 -10.03 9.16 -3.92
C ALA A 109 -9.66 9.20 -2.43
N TYR A 110 -8.59 8.49 -2.07
CA TYR A 110 -8.06 8.44 -0.71
C TYR A 110 -6.62 8.92 -0.64
N GLU A 111 -6.27 9.55 0.47
CA GLU A 111 -4.90 9.71 0.96
C GLU A 111 -4.77 9.03 2.30
N GLN A 112 -3.56 8.59 2.66
CA GLN A 112 -3.26 7.98 3.96
C GLN A 112 -4.16 6.76 4.29
N ASN A 113 -4.61 6.06 3.26
CA ASN A 113 -5.34 4.82 3.39
C ASN A 113 -4.40 3.65 3.69
N MET A 114 -4.95 2.63 4.31
CA MET A 114 -4.21 1.42 4.66
C MET A 114 -4.48 0.31 3.64
N GLY A 115 -3.46 -0.51 3.36
CA GLY A 115 -3.61 -1.64 2.44
C GLY A 115 -3.12 -2.94 3.05
N LEU A 116 -3.82 -4.02 2.81
CA LEU A 116 -3.41 -5.39 3.15
C LEU A 116 -3.90 -6.38 2.11
N ALA A 117 -3.44 -7.61 2.18
CA ALA A 117 -3.87 -8.63 1.23
C ALA A 117 -3.95 -10.03 1.83
N SER A 118 -4.81 -10.84 1.24
CA SER A 118 -4.72 -12.31 1.25
C SER A 118 -4.06 -12.79 -0.05
N ALA A 119 -4.02 -14.10 -0.27
CA ALA A 119 -3.49 -14.65 -1.51
C ALA A 119 -4.27 -14.23 -2.77
N THR A 120 -5.55 -13.88 -2.62
CA THR A 120 -6.47 -13.62 -3.75
C THR A 120 -7.07 -12.22 -3.76
N ARG A 121 -7.16 -11.55 -2.61
CA ARG A 121 -7.81 -10.25 -2.45
C ARG A 121 -6.83 -9.22 -1.91
N GLY A 122 -6.85 -8.03 -2.49
CA GLY A 122 -6.23 -6.82 -1.96
C GLY A 122 -7.29 -5.94 -1.33
N PHE A 123 -7.03 -5.42 -0.13
CA PHE A 123 -7.96 -4.59 0.63
C PHE A 123 -7.42 -3.19 0.81
N THR A 124 -8.34 -2.24 0.80
CA THR A 124 -8.12 -0.84 1.16
C THR A 124 -9.02 -0.50 2.32
N GLY A 125 -8.50 0.08 3.38
CA GLY A 125 -9.30 0.47 4.54
C GLY A 125 -8.98 1.86 5.05
N GLY A 126 -10.03 2.60 5.43
CA GLY A 126 -9.91 3.95 5.97
C GLY A 126 -9.29 4.93 4.97
N GLY A 127 -8.65 5.95 5.50
CA GLY A 127 -8.02 7.00 4.70
C GLY A 127 -8.74 8.33 4.81
N ASN A 128 -8.18 9.34 4.19
CA ASN A 128 -8.72 10.68 4.11
C ASN A 128 -9.33 10.88 2.72
N LYS A 129 -10.64 11.09 2.63
CA LYS A 129 -11.36 11.26 1.34
C LYS A 129 -11.00 12.60 0.72
N VAL A 130 -10.54 12.60 -0.51
CA VAL A 130 -10.17 13.81 -1.25
C VAL A 130 -11.28 14.18 -2.23
N PRO A 131 -11.63 15.46 -2.42
CA PRO A 131 -11.01 16.67 -1.86
C PRO A 131 -11.59 17.13 -0.51
N ALA A 132 -12.54 16.43 0.08
CA ALA A 132 -13.22 16.86 1.30
C ALA A 132 -12.36 16.74 2.57
N TYR A 133 -11.25 16.01 2.51
CA TYR A 133 -10.36 15.72 3.64
C TYR A 133 -11.10 15.21 4.89
N SER A 134 -12.03 14.30 4.68
CA SER A 134 -12.82 13.66 5.73
C SER A 134 -12.39 12.21 5.96
N ALA A 135 -12.22 11.84 7.22
CA ALA A 135 -11.85 10.48 7.60
C ALA A 135 -12.88 9.45 7.13
N ALA A 136 -12.39 8.38 6.50
CA ALA A 136 -13.21 7.27 6.00
C ALA A 136 -13.26 6.11 7.00
N ASN A 137 -14.32 5.32 6.94
CA ASN A 137 -14.41 3.99 7.56
C ASN A 137 -14.57 2.86 6.54
N ASN A 138 -14.74 3.18 5.27
CA ASN A 138 -14.92 2.18 4.21
C ASN A 138 -13.78 1.18 4.17
N ILE A 139 -14.13 -0.08 3.94
CA ILE A 139 -13.21 -1.14 3.52
C ILE A 139 -13.65 -1.58 2.13
N GLU A 140 -12.76 -1.52 1.18
CA GLU A 140 -12.98 -1.99 -0.19
C GLU A 140 -11.98 -3.09 -0.54
N TYR A 141 -12.32 -3.95 -1.47
CA TYR A 141 -11.40 -4.98 -1.94
C TYR A 141 -11.40 -5.13 -3.46
N VAL A 142 -10.32 -5.70 -3.96
CA VAL A 142 -10.17 -6.15 -5.34
C VAL A 142 -9.76 -7.62 -5.39
N ILE A 143 -10.07 -8.30 -6.47
CA ILE A 143 -9.52 -9.63 -6.77
C ILE A 143 -8.18 -9.44 -7.49
N ILE A 144 -7.06 -9.73 -6.84
CA ILE A 144 -5.71 -9.33 -7.32
C ILE A 144 -5.42 -9.79 -8.75
N MET A 145 -5.92 -10.95 -9.15
CA MET A 145 -5.65 -11.50 -10.49
C MET A 145 -6.63 -11.06 -11.57
N THR A 146 -7.69 -10.32 -11.21
CA THR A 146 -8.71 -9.85 -12.16
C THR A 146 -8.85 -8.34 -12.05
N THR A 147 -8.48 -7.60 -13.10
CA THR A 147 -8.62 -6.13 -13.14
C THR A 147 -10.08 -5.69 -13.07
N GLY A 148 -10.31 -4.53 -12.48
CA GLY A 148 -11.64 -3.94 -12.30
C GLY A 148 -11.69 -3.06 -11.07
N ASN A 149 -12.79 -2.36 -10.91
CA ASN A 149 -12.99 -1.47 -9.76
C ASN A 149 -13.10 -2.24 -8.45
N SER A 150 -12.77 -1.57 -7.36
CA SER A 150 -12.97 -2.11 -6.03
C SER A 150 -14.45 -2.37 -5.71
N ILE A 151 -14.67 -3.31 -4.82
CA ILE A 151 -15.99 -3.72 -4.34
C ILE A 151 -16.04 -3.40 -2.85
N ASP A 152 -17.17 -2.89 -2.41
CA ASP A 152 -17.42 -2.66 -0.98
C ASP A 152 -17.31 -3.98 -0.21
N PHE A 153 -16.58 -3.95 0.90
CA PHE A 153 -16.43 -5.07 1.82
C PHE A 153 -17.16 -4.82 3.14
N GLY A 154 -17.34 -3.56 3.53
CA GLY A 154 -17.90 -3.14 4.79
C GLY A 154 -17.12 -1.98 5.41
N ASP A 155 -17.20 -1.84 6.72
CA ASP A 155 -16.69 -0.68 7.43
C ASP A 155 -15.71 -1.02 8.55
N LEU A 156 -14.75 -0.14 8.77
CA LEU A 156 -13.99 -0.07 10.01
C LEU A 156 -14.90 0.36 11.15
N THR A 157 -14.60 -0.07 12.36
CA THR A 157 -15.37 0.29 13.55
C THR A 157 -15.34 1.80 13.86
N ILE A 158 -14.33 2.50 13.39
CA ILE A 158 -14.18 3.97 13.51
C ILE A 158 -13.53 4.52 12.25
N SER A 159 -14.01 5.67 11.78
CA SER A 159 -13.38 6.43 10.68
C SER A 159 -12.00 6.93 11.10
N GLY A 160 -11.02 6.83 10.20
CA GLY A 160 -9.67 7.32 10.48
C GLY A 160 -8.72 7.15 9.29
N TYR A 161 -7.50 7.70 9.44
CA TYR A 161 -6.48 7.70 8.40
C TYR A 161 -5.06 7.66 8.99
N GLY A 162 -4.06 7.48 8.13
CA GLY A 162 -2.64 7.52 8.49
C GLY A 162 -2.20 6.39 9.42
N GLY A 163 -2.89 5.28 9.39
CA GLY A 163 -2.64 4.12 10.23
C GLY A 163 -1.73 3.08 9.59
N SER A 164 -1.84 1.89 10.11
CA SER A 164 -1.13 0.69 9.63
C SER A 164 -2.09 -0.47 9.49
N SER A 165 -1.69 -1.46 8.72
CA SER A 165 -2.43 -2.69 8.54
C SER A 165 -1.48 -3.88 8.50
N GLY A 166 -2.00 -5.03 8.78
CA GLY A 166 -1.28 -6.28 8.68
C GLY A 166 -2.23 -7.46 8.75
N GLY A 167 -1.79 -8.60 8.27
CA GLY A 167 -2.68 -9.76 8.23
C GLY A 167 -1.96 -11.05 7.91
N ASN A 168 -2.74 -12.09 7.87
CA ASN A 168 -2.36 -13.40 7.37
C ASN A 168 -3.35 -13.85 6.30
N ALA A 169 -3.35 -15.13 5.94
CA ALA A 169 -4.21 -15.65 4.87
C ALA A 169 -5.73 -15.56 5.16
N THR A 170 -6.14 -15.36 6.42
CA THR A 170 -7.55 -15.43 6.84
C THR A 170 -8.05 -14.23 7.63
N ARG A 171 -7.14 -13.42 8.18
CA ARG A 171 -7.48 -12.27 9.03
C ARG A 171 -6.65 -11.06 8.69
N GLY A 172 -7.29 -9.90 8.65
CA GLY A 172 -6.66 -8.60 8.49
C GLY A 172 -6.96 -7.70 9.68
N LEU A 173 -5.99 -6.91 10.07
CA LEU A 173 -6.09 -5.89 11.11
C LEU A 173 -5.82 -4.53 10.50
N PHE A 174 -6.68 -3.57 10.81
CA PHE A 174 -6.50 -2.16 10.50
C PHE A 174 -6.40 -1.38 11.81
N TYR A 175 -5.38 -0.55 11.90
CA TYR A 175 -5.15 0.38 13.00
C TYR A 175 -5.16 1.81 12.47
N ASN A 176 -6.13 2.61 12.91
CA ASN A 176 -6.20 4.03 12.57
C ASN A 176 -5.36 4.88 13.53
N ARG A 177 -4.54 5.77 13.00
CA ARG A 177 -3.75 6.71 13.78
C ARG A 177 -4.51 7.99 14.10
N TYR A 178 -5.14 8.57 13.11
CA TYR A 178 -5.89 9.81 13.24
C TYR A 178 -7.39 9.51 13.23
N VAL A 179 -8.00 9.59 14.39
CA VAL A 179 -9.43 9.38 14.65
C VAL A 179 -9.96 10.50 15.53
N SER A 180 -11.26 10.81 15.43
CA SER A 180 -11.91 11.80 16.27
C SER A 180 -13.21 11.22 16.84
N PRO A 181 -13.39 11.18 18.18
CA PRO A 181 -12.40 11.48 19.22
C PRO A 181 -11.22 10.49 19.20
N ALA A 182 -10.06 10.93 19.70
CA ALA A 182 -8.85 10.10 19.74
C ALA A 182 -9.08 8.87 20.63
N VAL A 183 -8.99 7.69 20.04
CA VAL A 183 -9.15 6.40 20.73
C VAL A 183 -8.16 5.38 20.14
N ASN A 184 -7.77 4.42 20.94
CA ASN A 184 -7.02 3.27 20.47
C ASN A 184 -7.99 2.30 19.80
N ASN A 185 -7.98 2.26 18.47
CA ASN A 185 -8.91 1.44 17.71
C ASN A 185 -8.17 0.44 16.82
N LEU A 186 -8.64 -0.79 16.87
CA LEU A 186 -8.18 -1.89 16.05
C LEU A 186 -9.38 -2.60 15.44
N SER A 187 -9.50 -2.57 14.13
CA SER A 187 -10.55 -3.27 13.40
C SER A 187 -10.04 -4.59 12.85
N LEU A 188 -10.77 -5.66 13.09
CA LEU A 188 -10.47 -7.01 12.59
C LEU A 188 -11.44 -7.37 11.48
N ILE A 189 -10.91 -7.88 10.38
CA ILE A 189 -11.70 -8.46 9.29
C ILE A 189 -11.30 -9.92 9.03
N HIS A 190 -12.22 -10.70 8.49
CA HIS A 190 -11.96 -12.02 7.97
C HIS A 190 -11.84 -11.93 6.44
N ILE A 191 -10.70 -12.36 5.87
CA ILE A 191 -10.31 -12.14 4.47
C ILE A 191 -10.14 -13.45 3.71
#